data_e9277a894195ff77c5e32b0e8bc050d4
#
_entry.id   e9277a894195ff77c5e32b0e8bc050d4
#
_cell.length_a   1.000
_cell.length_b   1.000
_cell.length_c   1.000
_cell.angle_alpha   90.00
_cell.angle_beta   90.00
_cell.angle_gamma   90.00
#
_symmetry.space_group_name_H-M   'P 1'
#
loop_
_entity.id
_entity.type
_entity.pdbx_description
1 polymer ?
#
loop_
_entity_poly.entity_id
_entity_poly.type
_entity_poly.pdbx_seq_one_letter_code
_entity_poly.pdbx_strand_id
1 'polypeptide(L)'
;MKINELIKEEKPREKLKRLGVKYLSDSELLSIILRTGNKNEAVNELSSRVLKEIGGVKYLKDMTINSLCKINGIKLSKASIILASFELARRCLEVKDTLKLNDPLKIYEYIKSDYIDITQEKFTILLFNNKLNLINKKELYLGTNKLLDISPREIFREAL
;
A
#
# COMPACT_ATOMS: atom_id res chain seq x y z
N MET A 1 25.21 -1.06 -17.76
CA MET A 1 24.99 -2.53 -17.86
C MET A 1 23.57 -2.78 -18.34
N LYS A 2 23.40 -3.47 -19.46
CA LYS A 2 22.07 -3.75 -20.03
C LYS A 2 21.40 -4.87 -19.25
N ILE A 3 20.06 -4.83 -19.10
CA ILE A 3 19.30 -5.89 -18.40
C ILE A 3 19.60 -7.30 -18.95
N ASN A 4 19.92 -7.39 -20.24
CA ASN A 4 20.26 -8.68 -20.86
C ASN A 4 21.63 -9.26 -20.42
N GLU A 5 22.48 -8.43 -19.82
CA GLU A 5 23.80 -8.81 -19.29
C GLU A 5 23.74 -9.25 -17.83
N LEU A 6 22.60 -9.03 -17.14
CA LEU A 6 22.36 -9.55 -15.82
C LEU A 6 22.12 -11.07 -15.87
N ILE A 7 22.61 -11.78 -14.86
CA ILE A 7 22.23 -13.16 -14.60
C ILE A 7 20.69 -13.20 -14.51
N LYS A 8 20.05 -14.19 -15.11
CA LYS A 8 18.59 -14.28 -15.23
C LYS A 8 17.86 -14.00 -13.90
N GLU A 9 18.47 -14.47 -12.79
CA GLU A 9 17.92 -14.32 -11.43
C GLU A 9 18.03 -12.88 -10.86
N GLU A 10 18.89 -12.04 -11.40
CA GLU A 10 19.10 -10.64 -10.97
C GLU A 10 18.21 -9.64 -11.73
N LYS A 11 17.47 -10.10 -12.75
CA LYS A 11 16.52 -9.24 -13.45
C LYS A 11 15.42 -8.82 -12.49
N PRO A 12 15.01 -7.54 -12.46
CA PRO A 12 14.06 -7.02 -11.47
C PRO A 12 12.76 -7.82 -11.35
N ARG A 13 12.23 -8.34 -12.46
CA ARG A 13 11.00 -9.16 -12.46
C ARG A 13 11.23 -10.56 -11.87
N GLU A 14 12.36 -11.18 -12.16
CA GLU A 14 12.72 -12.50 -11.60
C GLU A 14 13.03 -12.37 -10.11
N LYS A 15 13.74 -11.30 -9.73
CA LYS A 15 13.98 -10.96 -8.33
C LYS A 15 12.66 -10.71 -7.57
N LEU A 16 11.71 -9.97 -8.15
CA LEU A 16 10.39 -9.76 -7.60
C LEU A 16 9.66 -11.09 -7.38
N LYS A 17 9.67 -11.97 -8.37
CA LYS A 17 9.02 -13.30 -8.29
C LYS A 17 9.63 -14.17 -7.20
N ARG A 18 10.95 -14.15 -7.04
CA ARG A 18 11.69 -15.00 -6.10
C ARG A 18 11.66 -14.50 -4.67
N LEU A 19 11.85 -13.19 -4.47
CA LEU A 19 12.04 -12.60 -3.15
C LEU A 19 10.85 -11.76 -2.66
N GLY A 20 10.00 -11.34 -3.57
CA GLY A 20 8.90 -10.43 -3.27
C GLY A 20 9.27 -8.94 -3.43
N VAL A 21 8.24 -8.09 -3.46
CA VAL A 21 8.38 -6.66 -3.78
C VAL A 21 9.23 -5.88 -2.78
N LYS A 22 9.26 -6.30 -1.50
CA LYS A 22 9.98 -5.61 -0.42
C LYS A 22 11.51 -5.63 -0.59
N TYR A 23 12.03 -6.55 -1.40
CA TYR A 23 13.48 -6.72 -1.60
C TYR A 23 14.00 -5.99 -2.85
N LEU A 24 13.14 -5.29 -3.57
CA LEU A 24 13.55 -4.49 -4.71
C LEU A 24 13.94 -3.07 -4.28
N SER A 25 14.99 -2.55 -4.90
CA SER A 25 15.33 -1.13 -4.78
C SER A 25 14.33 -0.25 -5.53
N ASP A 26 14.30 1.04 -5.21
CA ASP A 26 13.43 2.02 -5.89
C ASP A 26 13.66 2.04 -7.40
N SER A 27 14.91 1.93 -7.85
CA SER A 27 15.26 1.89 -9.27
C SER A 27 14.78 0.61 -9.95
N GLU A 28 14.84 -0.53 -9.26
CA GLU A 28 14.31 -1.78 -9.78
C GLU A 28 12.78 -1.74 -9.89
N LEU A 29 12.09 -1.19 -8.90
CA LEU A 29 10.63 -0.99 -8.96
C LEU A 29 10.26 -0.06 -10.12
N LEU A 30 10.95 1.07 -10.26
CA LEU A 30 10.70 2.00 -11.36
C LEU A 30 11.01 1.35 -12.72
N SER A 31 12.04 0.49 -12.82
CA SER A 31 12.37 -0.22 -14.06
C SER A 31 11.27 -1.20 -14.49
N ILE A 32 10.61 -1.85 -13.53
CA ILE A 32 9.46 -2.72 -13.80
C ILE A 32 8.29 -1.90 -14.35
N ILE A 33 8.03 -0.72 -13.78
CA ILE A 33 6.98 0.20 -14.21
C ILE A 33 7.26 0.72 -15.63
N LEU A 34 8.48 1.21 -15.89
CA LEU A 34 8.86 1.78 -17.18
C LEU A 34 9.00 0.74 -18.31
N ARG A 35 9.26 -0.52 -17.99
CA ARG A 35 9.37 -1.69 -18.88
C ARG A 35 10.52 -1.65 -19.86
N THR A 36 10.82 -0.51 -20.45
CA THR A 36 11.85 -0.34 -21.50
C THR A 36 12.70 0.91 -21.24
N GLY A 37 13.97 0.85 -21.60
CA GLY A 37 14.85 2.01 -21.63
C GLY A 37 14.54 2.96 -22.79
N ASN A 38 15.58 3.60 -23.27
CA ASN A 38 15.56 4.40 -24.49
C ASN A 38 16.61 3.83 -25.50
N LYS A 39 16.86 4.52 -26.62
CA LYS A 39 17.82 4.07 -27.63
C LYS A 39 19.25 3.94 -27.10
N ASN A 40 19.61 4.75 -26.13
CA ASN A 40 20.99 4.91 -25.64
C ASN A 40 21.19 4.29 -24.24
N GLU A 41 20.13 3.89 -23.55
CA GLU A 41 20.18 3.58 -22.12
C GLU A 41 19.22 2.44 -21.78
N ALA A 42 19.71 1.47 -21.01
CA ALA A 42 18.88 0.38 -20.50
C ALA A 42 17.86 0.90 -19.47
N VAL A 43 16.76 0.17 -19.25
CA VAL A 43 15.69 0.61 -18.34
C VAL A 43 16.17 0.79 -16.89
N ASN A 44 17.12 -0.02 -16.42
CA ASN A 44 17.67 0.12 -15.05
C ASN A 44 18.49 1.41 -14.90
N GLU A 45 19.30 1.73 -15.92
CA GLU A 45 20.10 2.95 -15.97
C GLU A 45 19.18 4.17 -16.04
N LEU A 46 18.18 4.13 -16.94
CA LEU A 46 17.16 5.16 -17.05
C LEU A 46 16.45 5.40 -15.72
N SER A 47 16.02 4.33 -15.05
CA SER A 47 15.31 4.41 -13.77
C SER A 47 16.17 5.02 -12.67
N SER A 48 17.42 4.60 -12.55
CA SER A 48 18.37 5.13 -11.57
C SER A 48 18.65 6.61 -11.83
N ARG A 49 18.84 6.99 -13.09
CA ARG A 49 19.10 8.39 -13.49
C ARG A 49 17.88 9.27 -13.22
N VAL A 50 16.68 8.82 -13.59
CA VAL A 50 15.42 9.54 -13.33
C VAL A 50 15.26 9.80 -11.83
N LEU A 51 15.44 8.78 -10.97
CA LEU A 51 15.35 8.95 -9.53
C LEU A 51 16.40 9.93 -8.98
N LYS A 52 17.62 9.87 -9.49
CA LYS A 52 18.68 10.79 -9.09
C LYS A 52 18.36 12.22 -9.51
N GLU A 53 17.86 12.43 -10.72
CA GLU A 53 17.54 13.75 -11.29
C GLU A 53 16.39 14.43 -10.53
N ILE A 54 15.39 13.68 -10.07
CA ILE A 54 14.27 14.21 -9.29
C ILE A 54 14.54 14.28 -7.77
N GLY A 55 15.66 13.71 -7.27
CA GLY A 55 16.03 13.72 -5.85
C GLY A 55 15.50 12.54 -5.04
N GLY A 56 14.97 11.50 -5.69
CA GLY A 56 14.50 10.26 -5.05
C GLY A 56 13.02 9.96 -5.24
N VAL A 57 12.63 8.74 -4.90
CA VAL A 57 11.26 8.20 -5.11
C VAL A 57 10.17 9.05 -4.47
N LYS A 58 10.44 9.65 -3.31
CA LYS A 58 9.49 10.48 -2.56
C LYS A 58 8.98 11.70 -3.33
N TYR A 59 9.77 12.20 -4.30
CA TYR A 59 9.40 13.36 -5.11
C TYR A 59 8.60 12.99 -6.36
N LEU A 60 8.50 11.70 -6.71
CA LEU A 60 7.71 11.27 -7.86
C LEU A 60 6.21 11.63 -7.72
N LYS A 61 5.70 11.65 -6.49
CA LYS A 61 4.29 12.00 -6.20
C LYS A 61 3.94 13.45 -6.59
N ASP A 62 4.94 14.35 -6.57
CA ASP A 62 4.75 15.78 -6.81
C ASP A 62 5.04 16.16 -8.28
N MET A 63 5.42 15.18 -9.10
CA MET A 63 5.75 15.40 -10.50
C MET A 63 4.49 15.54 -11.36
N THR A 64 4.60 16.35 -12.40
CA THR A 64 3.57 16.51 -13.43
C THR A 64 4.00 15.82 -14.73
N ILE A 65 3.06 15.61 -15.67
CA ILE A 65 3.39 15.10 -17.01
C ILE A 65 4.46 15.98 -17.65
N ASN A 66 4.30 17.33 -17.58
CA ASN A 66 5.22 18.27 -18.19
C ASN A 66 6.62 18.21 -17.58
N SER A 67 6.73 18.07 -16.25
CA SER A 67 8.03 17.96 -15.58
C SER A 67 8.72 16.63 -15.89
N LEU A 68 7.98 15.54 -15.90
CA LEU A 68 8.52 14.22 -16.27
C LEU A 68 8.98 14.16 -17.72
N CYS A 69 8.24 14.77 -18.66
CA CYS A 69 8.59 14.78 -20.07
C CYS A 69 9.84 15.64 -20.39
N LYS A 70 10.30 16.50 -19.47
CA LYS A 70 11.57 17.23 -19.61
C LYS A 70 12.77 16.31 -19.36
N ILE A 71 12.59 15.21 -18.66
CA ILE A 71 13.65 14.24 -18.38
C ILE A 71 13.95 13.43 -19.64
N ASN A 72 15.20 13.43 -20.07
CA ASN A 72 15.58 12.67 -21.26
C ASN A 72 15.21 11.19 -21.12
N GLY A 73 14.61 10.62 -22.16
CA GLY A 73 14.15 9.23 -22.17
C GLY A 73 12.75 8.98 -21.55
N ILE A 74 12.17 9.98 -20.92
CA ILE A 74 10.77 9.97 -20.46
C ILE A 74 9.92 10.79 -21.41
N LYS A 75 9.04 10.12 -22.14
CA LYS A 75 8.02 10.75 -22.98
C LYS A 75 6.62 10.49 -22.41
N LEU A 76 5.59 11.05 -23.03
CA LEU A 76 4.20 10.99 -22.58
C LEU A 76 3.79 9.59 -22.07
N SER A 77 4.08 8.55 -22.82
CA SER A 77 3.71 7.18 -22.45
C SER A 77 4.30 6.75 -21.09
N LYS A 78 5.62 6.99 -20.88
CA LYS A 78 6.27 6.64 -19.62
C LYS A 78 5.83 7.54 -18.46
N ALA A 79 5.69 8.84 -18.71
CA ALA A 79 5.19 9.80 -17.73
C ALA A 79 3.77 9.42 -17.25
N SER A 80 2.89 9.05 -18.18
CA SER A 80 1.53 8.61 -17.86
C SER A 80 1.49 7.35 -17.02
N ILE A 81 2.35 6.35 -17.32
CA ILE A 81 2.43 5.11 -16.53
C ILE A 81 2.90 5.41 -15.09
N ILE A 82 3.92 6.25 -14.93
CA ILE A 82 4.39 6.66 -13.59
C ILE A 82 3.25 7.31 -12.81
N LEU A 83 2.62 8.35 -13.36
CA LEU A 83 1.57 9.08 -12.66
C LEU A 83 0.34 8.21 -12.37
N ALA A 84 -0.07 7.36 -13.31
CA ALA A 84 -1.17 6.43 -13.09
C ALA A 84 -0.87 5.41 -11.97
N SER A 85 0.38 4.92 -11.88
CA SER A 85 0.80 4.00 -10.81
C SER A 85 0.72 4.67 -9.44
N PHE A 86 1.18 5.93 -9.33
CA PHE A 86 1.09 6.70 -8.09
C PHE A 86 -0.35 7.03 -7.71
N GLU A 87 -1.18 7.41 -8.67
CA GLU A 87 -2.59 7.71 -8.42
C GLU A 87 -3.36 6.46 -7.97
N LEU A 88 -3.09 5.29 -8.54
CA LEU A 88 -3.67 4.04 -8.08
C LEU A 88 -3.24 3.71 -6.64
N ALA A 89 -1.95 3.85 -6.34
CA ALA A 89 -1.45 3.65 -4.98
C ALA A 89 -2.10 4.63 -3.99
N ARG A 90 -2.21 5.92 -4.34
CA ARG A 90 -2.89 6.94 -3.55
C ARG A 90 -4.34 6.55 -3.26
N ARG A 91 -5.10 6.12 -4.27
CA ARG A 91 -6.49 5.66 -4.10
C ARG A 91 -6.60 4.42 -3.24
N CYS A 92 -5.64 3.50 -3.31
CA CYS A 92 -5.59 2.34 -2.42
C CYS A 92 -5.30 2.74 -0.96
N LEU A 93 -4.52 3.79 -0.75
CA LEU A 93 -4.19 4.32 0.58
C LEU A 93 -5.25 5.30 1.11
N GLU A 94 -6.03 5.90 0.23
CA GLU A 94 -7.24 6.60 0.64
C GLU A 94 -8.18 5.56 1.25
N VAL A 95 -8.14 5.49 2.56
CA VAL A 95 -9.18 4.81 3.33
C VAL A 95 -10.49 5.48 2.89
N LYS A 96 -11.32 4.74 2.15
CA LYS A 96 -12.71 5.16 1.87
C LYS A 96 -13.25 5.72 3.17
N ASP A 97 -13.87 6.88 3.08
CA ASP A 97 -14.46 7.64 4.18
C ASP A 97 -14.32 6.93 5.51
N THR A 98 -13.35 7.34 6.29
CA THR A 98 -13.11 6.72 7.58
C THR A 98 -14.44 6.83 8.31
N LEU A 99 -15.10 5.71 8.50
CA LEU A 99 -16.45 5.66 9.04
C LEU A 99 -16.42 6.35 10.41
N LYS A 100 -16.96 7.56 10.45
CA LYS A 100 -16.94 8.39 11.66
C LYS A 100 -18.04 7.91 12.59
N LEU A 101 -17.66 7.04 13.50
CA LEU A 101 -18.55 6.46 14.52
C LEU A 101 -18.42 7.29 15.82
N ASN A 102 -18.84 8.53 15.74
CA ASN A 102 -18.78 9.50 16.85
C ASN A 102 -20.06 9.52 17.72
N ASP A 103 -20.98 8.61 17.49
CA ASP A 103 -22.25 8.49 18.15
C ASP A 103 -22.52 7.00 18.46
N PRO A 104 -22.95 6.64 19.67
CA PRO A 104 -23.29 5.28 20.04
C PRO A 104 -24.30 4.60 19.10
N LEU A 105 -25.28 5.35 18.57
CA LEU A 105 -26.25 4.83 17.62
C LEU A 105 -25.59 4.40 16.30
N LYS A 106 -24.64 5.19 15.80
CA LYS A 106 -23.88 4.84 14.59
C LYS A 106 -23.01 3.61 14.80
N ILE A 107 -22.42 3.46 16.00
CA ILE A 107 -21.65 2.26 16.36
C ILE A 107 -22.58 1.06 16.37
N TYR A 108 -23.74 1.17 17.04
CA TYR A 108 -24.73 0.10 17.05
C TYR A 108 -25.19 -0.30 15.64
N GLU A 109 -25.59 0.65 14.82
CA GLU A 109 -26.00 0.40 13.43
C GLU A 109 -24.90 -0.28 12.61
N TYR A 110 -23.63 0.08 12.86
CA TYR A 110 -22.49 -0.51 12.16
C TYR A 110 -22.22 -1.97 12.55
N ILE A 111 -22.43 -2.32 13.83
CA ILE A 111 -22.09 -3.67 14.32
C ILE A 111 -23.30 -4.58 14.43
N LYS A 112 -24.53 -4.07 14.41
CA LYS A 112 -25.74 -4.87 14.68
C LYS A 112 -25.86 -6.12 13.81
N SER A 113 -25.48 -6.01 12.53
CA SER A 113 -25.53 -7.16 11.61
C SER A 113 -24.62 -8.31 11.99
N ASP A 114 -23.53 -8.03 12.72
CA ASP A 114 -22.57 -9.06 13.17
C ASP A 114 -23.08 -9.84 14.38
N TYR A 115 -24.18 -9.39 14.98
CA TYR A 115 -24.77 -9.95 16.20
C TYR A 115 -26.19 -10.49 15.99
N ILE A 116 -26.68 -10.51 14.72
CA ILE A 116 -27.94 -11.15 14.36
C ILE A 116 -27.70 -12.67 14.33
N ASP A 117 -28.60 -13.41 14.96
CA ASP A 117 -28.61 -14.89 15.02
C ASP A 117 -27.38 -15.53 15.68
N ILE A 118 -26.63 -14.78 16.48
CA ILE A 118 -25.50 -15.33 17.25
C ILE A 118 -26.04 -15.97 18.53
N THR A 119 -25.74 -17.25 18.70
CA THR A 119 -26.07 -18.03 19.94
C THR A 119 -24.91 -18.06 20.94
N GLN A 120 -23.76 -17.50 20.56
CA GLN A 120 -22.53 -17.50 21.34
C GLN A 120 -22.13 -16.07 21.74
N GLU A 121 -21.49 -15.93 22.90
CA GLU A 121 -20.91 -14.64 23.31
C GLU A 121 -19.80 -14.23 22.34
N LYS A 122 -19.82 -12.98 21.88
CA LYS A 122 -18.86 -12.42 20.94
C LYS A 122 -18.25 -11.15 21.50
N PHE A 123 -16.93 -11.05 21.51
CA PHE A 123 -16.23 -9.85 21.89
C PHE A 123 -15.52 -9.24 20.69
N THR A 124 -15.92 -8.03 20.35
CA THR A 124 -15.35 -7.28 19.21
C THR A 124 -14.80 -5.96 19.70
N ILE A 125 -13.59 -5.62 19.28
CA ILE A 125 -13.01 -4.30 19.51
C ILE A 125 -13.12 -3.45 18.25
N LEU A 126 -13.39 -2.17 18.46
CA LEU A 126 -13.36 -1.14 17.43
C LEU A 126 -12.25 -0.16 17.80
N LEU A 127 -11.27 -0.02 16.92
CA LEU A 127 -10.14 0.90 17.10
C LEU A 127 -10.42 2.19 16.36
N PHE A 128 -10.25 3.31 17.05
CA PHE A 128 -10.49 4.64 16.51
C PHE A 128 -9.25 5.52 16.57
N ASN A 129 -9.11 6.43 15.62
CA ASN A 129 -8.14 7.50 15.76
C ASN A 129 -8.68 8.64 16.64
N ASN A 130 -7.82 9.64 16.91
CA ASN A 130 -8.18 10.80 17.74
C ASN A 130 -9.34 11.66 17.16
N LYS A 131 -9.73 11.43 15.91
CA LYS A 131 -10.86 12.08 15.23
C LYS A 131 -12.14 11.24 15.24
N LEU A 132 -12.15 10.13 16.01
CA LEU A 132 -13.22 9.14 16.09
C LEU A 132 -13.55 8.46 14.75
N ASN A 133 -12.58 8.37 13.87
CA ASN A 133 -12.69 7.54 12.67
C ASN A 133 -12.30 6.12 12.99
N LEU A 134 -13.09 5.17 12.53
CA LEU A 134 -12.80 3.75 12.67
C LEU A 134 -11.51 3.39 11.91
N ILE A 135 -10.51 2.87 12.60
CA ILE A 135 -9.26 2.36 12.03
C ILE A 135 -9.40 0.88 11.70
N ASN A 136 -9.91 0.11 12.67
CA ASN A 136 -10.02 -1.32 12.53
C ASN A 136 -11.18 -1.87 13.37
N LYS A 137 -11.74 -2.99 12.92
CA LYS A 137 -12.69 -3.82 13.66
C LYS A 137 -12.10 -5.22 13.77
N LYS A 138 -11.96 -5.72 14.99
CA LYS A 138 -11.41 -7.05 15.23
C LYS A 138 -12.25 -7.84 16.23
N GLU A 139 -12.56 -9.04 15.86
CA GLU A 139 -13.16 -10.02 16.74
C GLU A 139 -12.03 -10.72 17.51
N LEU A 140 -12.04 -10.59 18.83
CA LEU A 140 -11.03 -11.18 19.70
C LEU A 140 -11.47 -12.55 20.22
N TYR A 141 -12.76 -12.73 20.40
CA TYR A 141 -13.29 -13.95 20.99
C TYR A 141 -14.69 -14.29 20.47
N LEU A 142 -14.89 -15.59 20.22
CA LEU A 142 -16.18 -16.19 19.98
C LEU A 142 -16.37 -17.28 21.05
N GLY A 143 -17.25 -17.04 22.03
CA GLY A 143 -17.36 -17.86 23.22
C GLY A 143 -18.03 -19.22 22.98
N THR A 144 -17.53 -20.21 23.69
CA THR A 144 -18.29 -21.42 24.01
C THR A 144 -18.80 -21.25 25.42
N ASN A 145 -20.06 -21.53 25.70
CA ASN A 145 -20.84 -21.52 26.95
C ASN A 145 -20.11 -21.48 28.33
N LYS A 146 -18.91 -20.96 28.43
CA LYS A 146 -18.13 -20.72 29.64
C LYS A 146 -17.61 -19.28 29.64
N LEU A 147 -17.61 -18.65 30.82
CA LEU A 147 -17.19 -17.28 31.09
C LEU A 147 -16.12 -16.72 30.13
N LEU A 148 -16.41 -15.55 29.56
CA LEU A 148 -15.50 -14.78 28.73
C LEU A 148 -14.40 -14.20 29.63
N ASP A 149 -13.23 -14.83 29.63
CA ASP A 149 -12.06 -14.31 30.34
C ASP A 149 -11.11 -13.67 29.30
N ILE A 150 -11.31 -12.38 29.06
CA ILE A 150 -10.46 -11.60 28.14
C ILE A 150 -9.54 -10.73 28.98
N SER A 151 -8.24 -10.98 28.89
CA SER A 151 -7.27 -10.17 29.61
C SER A 151 -7.13 -8.77 28.98
N PRO A 152 -6.96 -7.71 29.78
CA PRO A 152 -6.66 -6.37 29.26
C PRO A 152 -5.45 -6.37 28.30
N ARG A 153 -4.47 -7.24 28.54
CA ARG A 153 -3.26 -7.37 27.70
C ARG A 153 -3.60 -7.79 26.26
N GLU A 154 -4.59 -8.64 26.06
CA GLU A 154 -5.01 -9.07 24.72
C GLU A 154 -5.68 -7.92 23.97
N ILE A 155 -6.52 -7.14 24.65
CA ILE A 155 -7.18 -5.96 24.09
C ILE A 155 -6.15 -4.92 23.64
N PHE A 156 -5.20 -4.58 24.52
CA PHE A 156 -4.21 -3.54 24.23
C PHE A 156 -3.14 -3.98 23.25
N ARG A 157 -2.81 -5.27 23.14
CA ARG A 157 -1.90 -5.77 22.11
C ARG A 157 -2.38 -5.50 20.69
N GLU A 158 -3.69 -5.47 20.50
CA GLU A 158 -4.28 -5.19 19.19
C GLU A 158 -4.41 -3.68 18.91
N ALA A 159 -4.33 -2.86 19.95
CA ALA A 159 -4.44 -1.41 19.85
C ALA A 159 -3.10 -0.68 19.67
N LEU A 160 -1.98 -1.36 19.95
CA LEU A 160 -0.61 -0.86 19.84
C LEU A 160 0.08 -1.36 18.57
#